data_9de0f106ade87366d9da37777edfa2fc
#
_entry.id   9de0f106ade87366d9da37777edfa2fc
#
_cell.length_a   1.000
_cell.length_b   1.000
_cell.length_c   1.000
_cell.angle_alpha   90.00
_cell.angle_beta   90.00
_cell.angle_gamma   90.00
#
_symmetry.space_group_name_H-M   'P 1'
#
loop_
_entity.id
_entity.type
_entity.pdbx_description
1 polymer ?
#
loop_
_entity_poly.entity_id
_entity_poly.type
_entity_poly.pdbx_seq_one_letter_code
_entity_poly.pdbx_strand_id
1 'polypeptide(L)'
;MDSNPDGKHVIAREVWASNLVSELSLIRASMPTSCLASFDTEFPGTIITPNVDKRSKSKLSPPTNYSFMKANVDELKIIQLGLTLSDSNGNLPTFGTPNGYIWQFNFSDFDAEHDSHNVESIRLLEKQGIDFVKNKKEGIPSWLFRNFVLNSGLLFNPHLTWVTFHSSYDFGFMIKLLIGRQLPPNVHLFRQMVARFFGPKIYDMKHIIKFCNGLYGGLERVAGTLNVDRVAGKNHQAGSDSLLTLQTFMRLKELYFNGNLGLQKFQGILYGLEVNPIIPTLKPGNSLLHIPAPTFCGLRPVVLMSPY
;
A
#
# COMPACT_ATOMS: atom_id res chain seq x y z
N MET A 1 20.97 7.49 -18.36
CA MET A 1 20.70 6.19 -19.05
C MET A 1 21.06 5.11 -18.05
N ASP A 2 20.08 4.70 -17.25
CA ASP A 2 20.31 3.82 -16.11
C ASP A 2 20.04 2.38 -16.54
N SER A 3 21.11 1.67 -16.88
CA SER A 3 21.06 0.26 -17.22
C SER A 3 21.16 -0.57 -15.94
N ASN A 4 20.03 -1.17 -15.53
CA ASN A 4 20.04 -2.33 -14.67
C ASN A 4 20.97 -3.40 -15.33
N PRO A 5 21.89 -4.07 -14.61
CA PRO A 5 22.87 -4.98 -15.19
C PRO A 5 22.25 -6.12 -16.04
N ASP A 6 20.95 -6.42 -15.89
CA ASP A 6 20.23 -7.40 -16.69
C ASP A 6 19.46 -6.82 -17.87
N GLY A 7 19.56 -5.52 -18.19
CA GLY A 7 18.88 -4.87 -19.32
C GLY A 7 17.34 -4.84 -19.24
N LYS A 8 16.76 -5.23 -18.11
CA LYS A 8 15.30 -5.23 -17.91
C LYS A 8 14.83 -3.85 -17.49
N HIS A 9 13.94 -3.25 -18.27
CA HIS A 9 13.27 -2.01 -17.86
C HIS A 9 12.09 -2.33 -16.96
N VAL A 10 11.84 -1.46 -15.96
CA VAL A 10 10.61 -1.52 -15.16
C VAL A 10 9.63 -0.47 -15.65
N ILE A 11 8.41 -0.90 -15.91
CA ILE A 11 7.32 -0.05 -16.41
C ILE A 11 6.24 0.05 -15.34
N ALA A 12 5.95 1.27 -14.92
CA ALA A 12 4.79 1.57 -14.09
C ALA A 12 3.55 1.58 -15.00
N ARG A 13 2.61 0.67 -14.74
CA ARG A 13 1.32 0.61 -15.42
C ARG A 13 0.37 1.59 -14.73
N GLU A 14 0.04 2.66 -15.43
CA GLU A 14 -0.92 3.66 -14.95
C GLU A 14 -2.33 3.08 -15.00
N VAL A 15 -2.98 3.03 -13.83
CA VAL A 15 -4.34 2.51 -13.70
C VAL A 15 -5.32 3.64 -13.48
N TRP A 16 -6.28 3.71 -14.39
CA TRP A 16 -7.36 4.68 -14.45
C TRP A 16 -8.70 3.97 -14.40
N ALA A 17 -9.81 4.70 -14.27
CA ALA A 17 -11.14 4.07 -14.26
C ALA A 17 -11.41 3.21 -15.52
N SER A 18 -10.91 3.65 -16.67
CA SER A 18 -11.13 2.99 -17.97
C SER A 18 -10.45 1.63 -18.11
N ASN A 19 -9.29 1.40 -17.47
CA ASN A 19 -8.52 0.16 -17.56
C ASN A 19 -8.44 -0.64 -16.25
N LEU A 20 -9.15 -0.23 -15.20
CA LEU A 20 -9.09 -0.85 -13.87
C LEU A 20 -9.33 -2.37 -13.92
N VAL A 21 -10.35 -2.81 -14.64
CA VAL A 21 -10.73 -4.23 -14.70
C VAL A 21 -9.65 -5.07 -15.39
N SER A 22 -9.10 -4.57 -16.50
CA SER A 22 -8.02 -5.26 -17.23
C SER A 22 -6.74 -5.34 -16.39
N GLU A 23 -6.37 -4.26 -15.70
CA GLU A 23 -5.18 -4.25 -14.86
C GLU A 23 -5.34 -5.18 -13.62
N LEU A 24 -6.50 -5.20 -12.97
CA LEU A 24 -6.77 -6.16 -11.90
C LEU A 24 -6.78 -7.62 -12.39
N SER A 25 -7.16 -7.86 -13.65
CA SER A 25 -7.05 -9.19 -14.26
C SER A 25 -5.59 -9.61 -14.46
N LEU A 26 -4.70 -8.69 -14.86
CA LEU A 26 -3.25 -8.93 -14.94
C LEU A 26 -2.65 -9.20 -13.55
N ILE A 27 -3.05 -8.43 -12.54
CA ILE A 27 -2.66 -8.65 -11.15
C ILE A 27 -3.08 -10.06 -10.72
N ARG A 28 -4.33 -10.44 -10.97
CA ARG A 28 -4.82 -11.78 -10.65
C ARG A 28 -4.03 -12.89 -11.36
N ALA A 29 -3.67 -12.67 -12.62
CA ALA A 29 -2.84 -13.62 -13.38
C ALA A 29 -1.43 -13.76 -12.80
N SER A 30 -0.91 -12.74 -12.10
CA SER A 30 0.40 -12.77 -11.43
C SER A 30 0.40 -13.49 -10.08
N MET A 31 -0.77 -13.71 -9.45
CA MET A 31 -0.85 -14.29 -8.11
C MET A 31 -0.20 -15.66 -7.96
N PRO A 32 -0.29 -16.61 -8.92
CA PRO A 32 0.33 -17.93 -8.77
C PRO A 32 1.85 -17.91 -8.61
N THR A 33 2.51 -16.88 -9.14
CA THR A 33 3.97 -16.73 -9.09
C THR A 33 4.43 -15.70 -8.06
N SER A 34 3.51 -14.89 -7.52
CA SER A 34 3.83 -13.83 -6.57
C SER A 34 3.72 -14.32 -5.12
N CYS A 35 4.74 -14.05 -4.34
CA CYS A 35 4.74 -14.33 -2.89
C CYS A 35 5.07 -13.09 -2.05
N LEU A 36 5.58 -12.02 -2.67
CA LEU A 36 5.83 -10.73 -2.05
C LEU A 36 4.96 -9.67 -2.73
N ALA A 37 4.43 -8.79 -1.92
CA ALA A 37 3.72 -7.59 -2.35
C ALA A 37 4.18 -6.39 -1.53
N SER A 38 4.38 -5.26 -2.18
CA SER A 38 4.56 -3.99 -1.49
C SER A 38 3.60 -2.97 -2.03
N PHE A 39 3.19 -2.06 -1.18
CA PHE A 39 2.38 -0.91 -1.58
C PHE A 39 2.78 0.33 -0.81
N ASP A 40 2.50 1.46 -1.43
CA ASP A 40 2.65 2.80 -0.89
C ASP A 40 1.48 3.66 -1.33
N THR A 41 1.14 4.70 -0.59
CA THR A 41 0.02 5.59 -0.93
C THR A 41 0.44 7.04 -0.94
N GLU A 42 -0.06 7.80 -1.92
CA GLU A 42 -0.01 9.25 -1.88
C GLU A 42 -1.36 9.81 -1.42
N PHE A 43 -1.30 10.74 -0.49
CA PHE A 43 -2.44 11.42 0.09
C PHE A 43 -2.10 12.90 0.36
N PRO A 44 -3.08 13.77 0.62
CA PRO A 44 -2.84 15.23 0.62
C PRO A 44 -2.13 15.77 1.88
N GLY A 45 -1.21 14.97 2.44
CA GLY A 45 -0.48 15.30 3.67
C GLY A 45 -1.33 15.19 4.94
N THR A 46 -0.76 15.54 6.09
CA THR A 46 -1.49 15.53 7.36
C THR A 46 -1.93 16.94 7.73
N ILE A 47 -3.20 17.09 8.16
CA ILE A 47 -3.81 18.37 8.58
C ILE A 47 -4.05 18.41 10.09
N ILE A 48 -4.23 17.25 10.73
CA ILE A 48 -4.44 17.12 12.17
C ILE A 48 -3.15 16.57 12.80
N THR A 49 -2.46 17.39 13.56
CA THR A 49 -1.18 17.02 14.19
C THR A 49 -1.24 17.23 15.70
N PRO A 50 -0.55 16.39 16.49
CA PRO A 50 -0.47 16.58 17.91
C PRO A 50 0.26 17.89 18.24
N ASN A 51 -0.27 18.65 19.20
CA ASN A 51 0.38 19.85 19.70
C ASN A 51 1.51 19.51 20.67
N VAL A 52 2.57 18.89 20.14
CA VAL A 52 3.76 18.50 20.89
C VAL A 52 5.00 18.76 20.03
N ASP A 53 6.14 18.99 20.68
CA ASP A 53 7.42 19.16 19.97
C ASP A 53 7.73 17.96 19.06
N LYS A 54 8.43 18.23 17.95
CA LYS A 54 8.84 17.19 16.97
C LYS A 54 9.54 16.00 17.65
N ARG A 55 10.37 16.24 18.69
CA ARG A 55 11.08 15.21 19.46
C ARG A 55 10.13 14.35 20.32
N SER A 56 9.00 14.89 20.72
CA SER A 56 7.99 14.22 21.55
C SER A 56 6.99 13.43 20.70
N LYS A 57 6.86 13.71 19.38
CA LYS A 57 5.98 12.95 18.48
C LYS A 57 6.33 11.45 18.44
N SER A 58 7.61 11.10 18.48
CA SER A 58 8.06 9.71 18.49
C SER A 58 7.81 8.96 19.80
N LYS A 59 7.40 9.68 20.86
CA LYS A 59 7.11 9.14 22.21
C LYS A 59 5.62 8.98 22.47
N LEU A 60 4.77 9.34 21.53
CA LEU A 60 3.33 9.17 21.70
C LEU A 60 2.96 7.69 21.79
N SER A 61 1.97 7.39 22.63
CA SER A 61 1.49 6.02 22.76
C SER A 61 0.83 5.53 21.46
N PRO A 62 0.86 4.23 21.15
CA PRO A 62 0.20 3.69 19.99
C PRO A 62 -1.29 4.04 19.86
N PRO A 63 -2.12 4.04 20.93
CA PRO A 63 -3.49 4.53 20.86
C PRO A 63 -3.59 6.02 20.48
N THR A 64 -2.69 6.87 21.00
CA THR A 64 -2.64 8.29 20.68
C THR A 64 -2.24 8.51 19.23
N ASN A 65 -1.19 7.84 18.75
CA ASN A 65 -0.79 7.89 17.34
C ASN A 65 -1.93 7.45 16.42
N TYR A 66 -2.63 6.37 16.79
CA TYR A 66 -3.78 5.90 16.05
C TYR A 66 -4.89 6.93 16.00
N SER A 67 -5.19 7.64 17.08
CA SER A 67 -6.24 8.67 17.10
C SER A 67 -5.95 9.80 16.10
N PHE A 68 -4.70 10.27 16.03
CA PHE A 68 -4.28 11.28 15.04
C PHE A 68 -4.31 10.73 13.62
N MET A 69 -3.80 9.53 13.40
CA MET A 69 -3.83 8.86 12.10
C MET A 69 -5.28 8.67 11.63
N LYS A 70 -6.15 8.14 12.50
CA LYS A 70 -7.57 7.96 12.20
C LYS A 70 -8.24 9.28 11.82
N ALA A 71 -8.03 10.35 12.59
CA ALA A 71 -8.64 11.64 12.33
C ALA A 71 -8.23 12.19 10.95
N ASN A 72 -6.96 12.09 10.58
CA ASN A 72 -6.49 12.47 9.25
C ASN A 72 -7.06 11.57 8.16
N VAL A 73 -6.96 10.26 8.31
CA VAL A 73 -7.44 9.32 7.28
C VAL A 73 -8.94 9.43 7.06
N ASP A 74 -9.73 9.64 8.12
CA ASP A 74 -11.19 9.78 8.00
C ASP A 74 -11.57 11.06 7.25
N GLU A 75 -10.83 12.16 7.43
CA GLU A 75 -11.04 13.43 6.76
C GLU A 75 -10.51 13.43 5.33
N LEU A 76 -9.31 12.94 5.13
CA LEU A 76 -8.57 13.05 3.87
C LEU A 76 -8.96 11.95 2.87
N LYS A 77 -8.68 12.21 1.59
CA LYS A 77 -8.93 11.30 0.48
C LYS A 77 -7.63 10.79 -0.11
N ILE A 78 -7.62 9.54 -0.55
CA ILE A 78 -6.47 8.96 -1.24
C ILE A 78 -6.29 9.59 -2.63
N ILE A 79 -5.04 9.77 -3.05
CA ILE A 79 -4.67 10.33 -4.36
C ILE A 79 -4.12 9.22 -5.27
N GLN A 80 -3.16 8.46 -4.76
CA GLN A 80 -2.49 7.40 -5.52
C GLN A 80 -2.25 6.17 -4.65
N LEU A 81 -2.23 4.98 -5.26
CA LEU A 81 -1.78 3.73 -4.67
C LEU A 81 -0.79 3.07 -5.61
N GLY A 82 0.41 2.82 -5.15
CA GLY A 82 1.40 2.02 -5.83
C GLY A 82 1.36 0.57 -5.37
N LEU A 83 1.52 -0.37 -6.29
CA LEU A 83 1.57 -1.79 -6.01
C LEU A 83 2.72 -2.44 -6.78
N THR A 84 3.56 -3.15 -6.07
CA THR A 84 4.59 -4.02 -6.65
C THR A 84 4.36 -5.45 -6.20
N LEU A 85 4.43 -6.38 -7.13
CA LEU A 85 4.36 -7.82 -6.89
C LEU A 85 5.65 -8.48 -7.33
N SER A 86 6.11 -9.49 -6.61
CA SER A 86 7.25 -10.29 -7.04
C SER A 86 7.19 -11.73 -6.55
N ASP A 87 8.03 -12.56 -7.16
CA ASP A 87 8.37 -13.87 -6.62
C ASP A 87 9.32 -13.75 -5.40
N SER A 88 9.77 -14.89 -4.86
CA SER A 88 10.68 -14.95 -3.70
C SER A 88 12.07 -14.35 -3.96
N ASN A 89 12.45 -14.21 -5.22
CA ASN A 89 13.74 -13.69 -5.65
C ASN A 89 13.69 -12.20 -6.00
N GLY A 90 12.49 -11.58 -5.94
CA GLY A 90 12.29 -10.18 -6.32
C GLY A 90 12.00 -9.97 -7.80
N ASN A 91 11.79 -11.03 -8.60
CA ASN A 91 11.43 -10.89 -10.00
C ASN A 91 10.00 -10.38 -10.14
N LEU A 92 9.84 -9.33 -10.95
CA LEU A 92 8.54 -8.72 -11.25
C LEU A 92 7.78 -9.52 -12.32
N PRO A 93 6.44 -9.42 -12.38
CA PRO A 93 5.65 -9.96 -13.49
C PRO A 93 6.10 -9.36 -14.82
N THR A 94 6.26 -10.19 -15.84
CA THR A 94 6.75 -9.77 -17.17
C THR A 94 5.71 -9.95 -18.28
N PHE A 95 4.70 -10.77 -18.06
CA PHE A 95 3.66 -11.11 -19.08
C PHE A 95 4.24 -11.52 -20.44
N GLY A 96 5.39 -12.23 -20.43
CA GLY A 96 6.07 -12.68 -21.64
C GLY A 96 6.85 -11.58 -22.38
N THR A 97 7.01 -10.39 -21.79
CA THR A 97 7.83 -9.30 -22.34
C THR A 97 9.21 -9.24 -21.65
N PRO A 98 10.19 -8.54 -22.20
CA PRO A 98 11.47 -8.32 -21.53
C PRO A 98 11.38 -7.39 -20.30
N ASN A 99 10.24 -6.68 -20.10
CA ASN A 99 10.08 -5.70 -19.05
C ASN A 99 9.45 -6.27 -17.79
N GLY A 100 9.80 -5.70 -16.63
CA GLY A 100 9.09 -5.92 -15.38
C GLY A 100 7.96 -4.89 -15.21
N TYR A 101 6.88 -5.27 -14.54
CA TYR A 101 5.73 -4.38 -14.34
C TYR A 101 5.39 -4.17 -12.89
N ILE A 102 5.03 -2.91 -12.56
CA ILE A 102 4.43 -2.46 -11.32
C ILE A 102 3.16 -1.67 -11.65
N TRP A 103 2.31 -1.39 -10.66
CA TRP A 103 1.05 -0.67 -10.89
C TRP A 103 0.98 0.62 -10.09
N GLN A 104 0.36 1.63 -10.68
CA GLN A 104 0.08 2.92 -10.09
C GLN A 104 -1.39 3.28 -10.32
N PHE A 105 -2.21 3.17 -9.28
CA PHE A 105 -3.64 3.47 -9.32
C PHE A 105 -3.86 4.95 -9.01
N ASN A 106 -4.53 5.66 -9.88
CA ASN A 106 -4.85 7.07 -9.73
C ASN A 106 -6.32 7.24 -9.34
N PHE A 107 -6.60 7.90 -8.21
CA PHE A 107 -7.95 8.06 -7.69
C PHE A 107 -8.56 9.42 -8.03
N SER A 108 -9.90 9.45 -8.23
CA SER A 108 -10.66 10.67 -8.55
C SER A 108 -11.32 11.34 -7.36
N ASP A 109 -11.21 10.73 -6.17
CA ASP A 109 -11.96 11.20 -4.98
C ASP A 109 -11.45 12.54 -4.46
N PHE A 110 -10.15 12.83 -4.59
CA PHE A 110 -9.55 14.07 -4.10
C PHE A 110 -9.75 15.23 -5.07
N ASP A 111 -10.15 16.38 -4.51
CA ASP A 111 -10.33 17.64 -5.21
C ASP A 111 -9.52 18.74 -4.52
N ALA A 112 -8.45 19.20 -5.16
CA ALA A 112 -7.52 20.15 -4.58
C ALA A 112 -8.14 21.54 -4.30
N GLU A 113 -9.27 21.88 -4.94
CA GLU A 113 -9.96 23.16 -4.73
C GLU A 113 -10.91 23.13 -3.53
N HIS A 114 -11.48 21.95 -3.22
CA HIS A 114 -12.58 21.84 -2.25
C HIS A 114 -12.27 21.00 -1.02
N ASP A 115 -11.29 20.07 -1.11
CA ASP A 115 -11.00 19.16 -0.02
C ASP A 115 -9.90 19.67 0.90
N SER A 116 -10.00 19.29 2.17
CA SER A 116 -8.95 19.54 3.17
C SER A 116 -7.63 18.94 2.75
N HIS A 117 -6.55 19.71 2.79
CA HIS A 117 -5.20 19.23 2.44
C HIS A 117 -4.09 20.07 3.08
N ASN A 118 -2.89 19.55 3.09
CA ASN A 118 -1.67 20.28 3.39
C ASN A 118 -1.11 20.88 2.08
N VAL A 119 -1.04 22.19 1.99
CA VAL A 119 -0.63 22.92 0.78
C VAL A 119 0.77 22.52 0.30
N GLU A 120 1.73 22.34 1.23
CA GLU A 120 3.10 21.97 0.87
C GLU A 120 3.14 20.54 0.30
N SER A 121 2.30 19.63 0.82
CA SER A 121 2.19 18.27 0.30
C SER A 121 1.63 18.26 -1.11
N ILE A 122 0.58 19.05 -1.39
CA ILE A 122 0.02 19.14 -2.74
C ILE A 122 1.03 19.69 -3.73
N ARG A 123 1.73 20.79 -3.40
CA ARG A 123 2.79 21.34 -4.25
C ARG A 123 3.91 20.35 -4.54
N LEU A 124 4.26 19.53 -3.53
CA LEU A 124 5.25 18.49 -3.70
C LEU A 124 4.78 17.43 -4.70
N LEU A 125 3.56 16.94 -4.55
CA LEU A 125 2.98 15.92 -5.42
C LEU A 125 2.84 16.40 -6.87
N GLU A 126 2.42 17.65 -7.10
CA GLU A 126 2.40 18.28 -8.42
C GLU A 126 3.79 18.34 -9.04
N LYS A 127 4.80 18.77 -8.27
CA LYS A 127 6.21 18.80 -8.73
C LYS A 127 6.73 17.42 -9.10
N GLN A 128 6.23 16.37 -8.46
CA GLN A 128 6.59 14.98 -8.78
C GLN A 128 5.80 14.41 -9.95
N GLY A 129 4.83 15.16 -10.49
CA GLY A 129 4.13 14.85 -11.73
C GLY A 129 2.72 14.30 -11.54
N ILE A 130 2.13 14.39 -10.35
CA ILE A 130 0.70 14.08 -10.18
C ILE A 130 -0.13 15.18 -10.81
N ASP A 131 -0.98 14.78 -11.74
CA ASP A 131 -1.93 15.66 -12.44
C ASP A 131 -3.32 15.52 -11.79
N PHE A 132 -3.63 16.45 -10.89
CA PHE A 132 -4.91 16.45 -10.15
C PHE A 132 -6.13 16.67 -11.06
N VAL A 133 -5.97 17.42 -12.15
CA VAL A 133 -7.04 17.63 -13.14
C VAL A 133 -7.36 16.32 -13.84
N LYS A 134 -6.33 15.61 -14.29
CA LYS A 134 -6.48 14.29 -14.90
C LYS A 134 -7.05 13.27 -13.90
N ASN A 135 -6.54 13.26 -12.66
CA ASN A 135 -7.07 12.39 -11.60
C ASN A 135 -8.56 12.61 -11.40
N LYS A 136 -9.01 13.86 -11.32
CA LYS A 136 -10.42 14.20 -11.16
C LYS A 136 -11.30 13.68 -12.30
N LYS A 137 -10.79 13.76 -13.53
CA LYS A 137 -11.53 13.41 -14.76
C LYS A 137 -11.51 11.92 -15.07
N GLU A 138 -10.36 11.27 -14.94
CA GLU A 138 -10.10 9.92 -15.43
C GLU A 138 -9.80 8.91 -14.32
N GLY A 139 -9.59 9.40 -13.09
CA GLY A 139 -9.21 8.61 -11.93
C GLY A 139 -10.30 7.62 -11.51
N ILE A 140 -9.89 6.69 -10.68
CA ILE A 140 -10.71 5.61 -10.18
C ILE A 140 -11.51 6.10 -8.98
N PRO A 141 -12.85 6.08 -8.99
CA PRO A 141 -13.63 6.30 -7.77
C PRO A 141 -13.34 5.19 -6.75
N SER A 142 -13.14 5.55 -5.48
CA SER A 142 -12.83 4.59 -4.41
C SER A 142 -13.82 3.43 -4.32
N TRP A 143 -15.12 3.69 -4.52
CA TRP A 143 -16.13 2.64 -4.50
C TRP A 143 -15.95 1.63 -5.64
N LEU A 144 -15.49 2.10 -6.81
CA LEU A 144 -15.24 1.23 -7.97
C LEU A 144 -14.02 0.32 -7.70
N PHE A 145 -12.93 0.90 -7.21
CA PHE A 145 -11.75 0.13 -6.80
C PHE A 145 -12.12 -0.95 -5.78
N ARG A 146 -12.86 -0.58 -4.73
CA ARG A 146 -13.31 -1.52 -3.70
C ARG A 146 -14.06 -2.71 -4.27
N ASN A 147 -14.98 -2.47 -5.20
CA ASN A 147 -15.82 -3.52 -5.79
C ASN A 147 -14.99 -4.55 -6.56
N PHE A 148 -13.91 -4.14 -7.19
CA PHE A 148 -13.11 -5.04 -8.03
C PHE A 148 -11.88 -5.62 -7.33
N VAL A 149 -11.22 -4.88 -6.42
CA VAL A 149 -9.98 -5.32 -5.77
C VAL A 149 -10.19 -6.57 -4.90
N LEU A 150 -11.37 -6.76 -4.32
CA LEU A 150 -11.70 -7.94 -3.52
C LEU A 150 -11.57 -9.26 -4.30
N ASN A 151 -11.72 -9.22 -5.62
CA ASN A 151 -11.62 -10.38 -6.51
C ASN A 151 -10.25 -10.49 -7.21
N SER A 152 -9.30 -9.61 -6.90
CA SER A 152 -7.98 -9.59 -7.53
C SER A 152 -7.05 -10.72 -7.08
N GLY A 153 -7.35 -11.35 -5.94
CA GLY A 153 -6.47 -12.32 -5.28
C GLY A 153 -5.39 -11.69 -4.39
N LEU A 154 -5.33 -10.37 -4.31
CA LEU A 154 -4.42 -9.63 -3.43
C LEU A 154 -4.81 -9.77 -1.95
N LEU A 155 -6.09 -9.63 -1.67
CA LEU A 155 -6.61 -9.62 -0.31
C LEU A 155 -7.03 -11.03 0.13
N PHE A 156 -7.01 -11.27 1.44
CA PHE A 156 -7.30 -12.57 2.04
C PHE A 156 -6.38 -13.70 1.52
N ASN A 157 -5.21 -13.35 1.01
CA ASN A 157 -4.25 -14.29 0.44
C ASN A 157 -3.16 -14.63 1.49
N PRO A 158 -3.18 -15.85 2.08
CA PRO A 158 -2.21 -16.23 3.12
C PRO A 158 -0.81 -16.48 2.57
N HIS A 159 -0.66 -16.59 1.25
CA HIS A 159 0.63 -16.83 0.60
C HIS A 159 1.42 -15.54 0.40
N LEU A 160 0.74 -14.38 0.29
CA LEU A 160 1.41 -13.10 0.14
C LEU A 160 2.05 -12.64 1.46
N THR A 161 3.25 -12.12 1.32
CA THR A 161 3.96 -11.37 2.35
C THR A 161 3.96 -9.91 1.94
N TRP A 162 3.40 -9.05 2.77
CA TRP A 162 3.31 -7.61 2.52
C TRP A 162 4.52 -6.89 3.10
N VAL A 163 5.10 -6.02 2.32
CA VAL A 163 6.25 -5.20 2.69
C VAL A 163 5.90 -3.73 2.50
N THR A 164 6.16 -2.93 3.51
CA THR A 164 5.82 -1.51 3.49
C THR A 164 6.89 -0.68 4.20
N PHE A 165 6.83 0.64 4.08
CA PHE A 165 7.74 1.53 4.79
C PHE A 165 6.97 2.64 5.50
N HIS A 166 6.92 2.62 6.85
CA HIS A 166 6.22 3.60 7.68
C HIS A 166 4.71 3.67 7.42
N SER A 167 4.09 2.55 7.28
CA SER A 167 2.83 2.32 6.59
C SER A 167 1.55 2.42 7.43
N SER A 168 1.58 3.04 8.60
CA SER A 168 0.36 3.20 9.39
C SER A 168 -0.74 3.97 8.63
N TYR A 169 -0.36 5.02 7.90
CA TYR A 169 -1.28 5.80 7.06
C TYR A 169 -1.71 5.01 5.82
N ASP A 170 -0.80 4.31 5.16
CA ASP A 170 -1.09 3.50 3.96
C ASP A 170 -2.13 2.42 4.27
N PHE A 171 -1.93 1.67 5.34
CA PHE A 171 -2.95 0.74 5.82
C PHE A 171 -4.23 1.46 6.25
N GLY A 172 -4.14 2.66 6.82
CA GLY A 172 -5.28 3.49 7.14
C GLY A 172 -6.14 3.78 5.92
N PHE A 173 -5.55 4.33 4.86
CA PHE A 173 -6.26 4.62 3.61
C PHE A 173 -6.77 3.34 2.94
N MET A 174 -5.97 2.27 2.91
CA MET A 174 -6.43 0.99 2.36
C MET A 174 -7.63 0.42 3.13
N ILE A 175 -7.60 0.40 4.45
CA ILE A 175 -8.74 -0.08 5.25
C ILE A 175 -9.97 0.80 5.02
N LYS A 176 -9.84 2.15 5.05
CA LYS A 176 -10.95 3.07 4.76
C LYS A 176 -11.55 2.79 3.38
N LEU A 177 -10.71 2.61 2.38
CA LEU A 177 -11.10 2.31 1.01
C LEU A 177 -11.86 0.96 0.93
N LEU A 178 -11.34 -0.09 1.57
CA LEU A 178 -11.92 -1.44 1.55
C LEU A 178 -13.25 -1.53 2.31
N ILE A 179 -13.39 -0.84 3.44
CA ILE A 179 -14.64 -0.87 4.22
C ILE A 179 -15.66 0.18 3.76
N GLY A 180 -15.22 1.23 3.03
CA GLY A 180 -16.07 2.30 2.49
C GLY A 180 -16.69 3.22 3.55
N ARG A 181 -16.06 3.32 4.72
CA ARG A 181 -16.49 4.15 5.85
C ARG A 181 -15.30 4.56 6.69
N GLN A 182 -15.52 5.34 7.74
CA GLN A 182 -14.50 5.74 8.71
C GLN A 182 -13.80 4.53 9.35
N LEU A 183 -12.54 4.74 9.74
CA LEU A 183 -11.73 3.74 10.41
C LEU A 183 -12.34 3.27 11.75
N PRO A 184 -11.98 2.06 12.23
CA PRO A 184 -12.41 1.56 13.53
C PRO A 184 -12.10 2.52 14.68
N PRO A 185 -12.86 2.50 15.78
CA PRO A 185 -12.71 3.44 16.88
C PRO A 185 -11.40 3.31 17.65
N ASN A 186 -10.71 2.18 17.57
CA ASN A 186 -9.47 1.94 18.30
C ASN A 186 -8.45 1.13 17.50
N VAL A 187 -7.18 1.23 17.91
CA VAL A 187 -6.03 0.60 17.25
C VAL A 187 -6.12 -0.93 17.20
N HIS A 188 -6.75 -1.56 18.17
CA HIS A 188 -6.87 -3.03 18.20
C HIS A 188 -7.77 -3.54 17.10
N LEU A 189 -8.96 -2.94 16.94
CA LEU A 189 -9.89 -3.27 15.86
C LEU A 189 -9.29 -2.94 14.48
N PHE A 190 -8.57 -1.84 14.36
CA PHE A 190 -7.85 -1.50 13.15
C PHE A 190 -6.85 -2.59 12.75
N ARG A 191 -5.98 -2.99 13.69
CA ARG A 191 -5.00 -4.06 13.44
C ARG A 191 -5.65 -5.41 13.11
N GLN A 192 -6.77 -5.74 13.74
CA GLN A 192 -7.55 -6.93 13.39
C GLN A 192 -8.04 -6.87 11.95
N MET A 193 -8.51 -5.70 11.49
CA MET A 193 -8.91 -5.53 10.08
C MET A 193 -7.72 -5.64 9.14
N VAL A 194 -6.58 -5.00 9.46
CA VAL A 194 -5.35 -5.15 8.67
C VAL A 194 -4.96 -6.62 8.54
N ALA A 195 -4.90 -7.35 9.65
CA ALA A 195 -4.58 -8.78 9.63
C ALA A 195 -5.62 -9.62 8.87
N ARG A 196 -6.90 -9.23 8.89
CA ARG A 196 -7.96 -9.92 8.17
C ARG A 196 -7.83 -9.76 6.65
N PHE A 197 -7.59 -8.53 6.17
CA PHE A 197 -7.50 -8.26 4.73
C PHE A 197 -6.17 -8.68 4.12
N PHE A 198 -5.06 -8.41 4.82
CA PHE A 198 -3.70 -8.58 4.29
C PHE A 198 -3.00 -9.83 4.83
N GLY A 199 -3.61 -10.51 5.80
CA GLY A 199 -3.00 -11.66 6.47
C GLY A 199 -1.98 -11.24 7.54
N PRO A 200 -1.33 -12.23 8.19
CA PRO A 200 -0.39 -11.95 9.28
C PRO A 200 1.01 -11.54 8.82
N LYS A 201 1.40 -11.87 7.57
CA LYS A 201 2.76 -11.67 7.04
C LYS A 201 2.95 -10.25 6.53
N ILE A 202 2.99 -9.28 7.45
CA ILE A 202 3.20 -7.87 7.15
C ILE A 202 4.51 -7.42 7.80
N TYR A 203 5.36 -6.76 7.04
CA TYR A 203 6.64 -6.21 7.47
C TYR A 203 6.72 -4.72 7.17
N ASP A 204 6.66 -3.89 8.22
CA ASP A 204 6.95 -2.46 8.12
C ASP A 204 8.44 -2.22 8.33
N MET A 205 9.14 -1.89 7.26
CA MET A 205 10.59 -1.70 7.29
C MET A 205 11.01 -0.59 8.24
N LYS A 206 10.21 0.46 8.42
CA LYS A 206 10.51 1.54 9.36
C LYS A 206 10.58 1.04 10.81
N HIS A 207 9.81 0.01 11.15
CA HIS A 207 9.93 -0.67 12.44
C HIS A 207 11.19 -1.54 12.49
N ILE A 208 11.46 -2.32 11.45
CA ILE A 208 12.57 -3.28 11.39
C ILE A 208 13.93 -2.59 11.50
N ILE A 209 14.13 -1.46 10.78
CA ILE A 209 15.40 -0.75 10.76
C ILE A 209 15.84 -0.20 12.12
N LYS A 210 14.93 -0.06 13.08
CA LYS A 210 15.30 0.28 14.48
C LYS A 210 16.28 -0.73 15.10
N PHE A 211 16.28 -1.96 14.58
CA PHE A 211 17.10 -3.08 15.08
C PHE A 211 18.26 -3.42 14.14
N CYS A 212 18.47 -2.61 13.10
CA CYS A 212 19.53 -2.77 12.12
C CYS A 212 20.55 -1.64 12.28
N ASN A 213 21.74 -1.98 12.75
CA ASN A 213 22.79 -0.99 12.98
C ASN A 213 23.10 -0.22 11.69
N GLY A 214 23.18 1.11 11.78
CA GLY A 214 23.50 1.98 10.65
C GLY A 214 22.30 2.37 9.78
N LEU A 215 21.12 1.74 9.94
CA LEU A 215 19.92 2.07 9.17
C LEU A 215 19.00 3.03 9.94
N TYR A 216 18.70 4.18 9.33
CA TYR A 216 17.78 5.19 9.88
C TYR A 216 17.29 6.15 8.78
N GLY A 217 16.25 6.92 9.10
CA GLY A 217 15.72 7.94 8.19
C GLY A 217 14.51 7.47 7.38
N GLY A 218 14.31 8.07 6.21
CA GLY A 218 13.27 7.74 5.24
C GLY A 218 13.70 6.64 4.26
N LEU A 219 12.78 6.24 3.38
CA LEU A 219 12.99 5.18 2.40
C LEU A 219 14.23 5.41 1.54
N GLU A 220 14.37 6.58 0.91
CA GLU A 220 15.52 6.94 0.07
C GLU A 220 16.86 6.77 0.79
N ARG A 221 16.92 7.22 2.03
CA ARG A 221 18.16 7.11 2.81
C ARG A 221 18.51 5.66 3.13
N VAL A 222 17.51 4.86 3.49
CA VAL A 222 17.71 3.44 3.80
C VAL A 222 18.12 2.69 2.54
N ALA A 223 17.44 2.92 1.43
CA ALA A 223 17.78 2.36 0.12
C ALA A 223 19.22 2.69 -0.28
N GLY A 224 19.59 3.97 -0.24
CA GLY A 224 20.96 4.40 -0.55
C GLY A 224 22.02 3.79 0.37
N THR A 225 21.73 3.66 1.69
CA THR A 225 22.65 2.99 2.63
C THR A 225 22.83 1.50 2.30
N LEU A 226 21.82 0.87 1.72
CA LEU A 226 21.85 -0.54 1.30
C LEU A 226 22.31 -0.71 -0.16
N ASN A 227 22.75 0.35 -0.84
CA ASN A 227 23.11 0.38 -2.26
C ASN A 227 21.97 -0.14 -3.17
N VAL A 228 20.76 0.33 -2.92
CA VAL A 228 19.57 0.08 -3.75
C VAL A 228 19.18 1.38 -4.43
N ASP A 229 19.28 1.41 -5.76
CA ASP A 229 18.92 2.56 -6.58
C ASP A 229 17.45 2.52 -7.00
N ARG A 230 16.87 3.71 -7.21
CA ARG A 230 15.54 3.84 -7.79
C ARG A 230 15.61 3.58 -9.29
N VAL A 231 15.01 2.48 -9.75
CA VAL A 231 15.09 2.03 -11.15
C VAL A 231 13.89 2.43 -12.00
N ALA A 232 12.83 2.97 -11.42
CA ALA A 232 11.65 3.43 -12.14
C ALA A 232 10.96 4.58 -11.39
N GLY A 233 10.43 5.54 -12.15
CA GLY A 233 9.65 6.67 -11.62
C GLY A 233 10.47 7.66 -10.80
N LYS A 234 9.77 8.45 -9.98
CA LYS A 234 10.33 9.47 -9.10
C LYS A 234 9.91 9.21 -7.65
N ASN A 235 10.63 9.83 -6.72
CA ASN A 235 10.23 9.90 -5.32
C ASN A 235 8.84 10.58 -5.20
N HIS A 236 8.02 10.11 -4.30
CA HIS A 236 6.60 10.53 -4.17
C HIS A 236 5.75 10.24 -5.42
N GLN A 237 6.03 9.13 -6.06
CA GLN A 237 5.13 8.44 -6.98
C GLN A 237 4.88 7.05 -6.37
N ALA A 238 3.67 6.77 -5.98
CA ALA A 238 3.34 5.59 -5.16
C ALA A 238 3.83 4.26 -5.78
N GLY A 239 3.75 4.09 -7.11
CA GLY A 239 4.29 2.92 -7.80
C GLY A 239 5.80 2.79 -7.67
N SER A 240 6.52 3.89 -7.82
CA SER A 240 7.98 3.96 -7.67
C SER A 240 8.42 3.68 -6.23
N ASP A 241 7.72 4.25 -5.24
CA ASP A 241 8.02 4.06 -3.83
C ASP A 241 7.71 2.63 -3.36
N SER A 242 6.65 2.00 -3.87
CA SER A 242 6.36 0.59 -3.62
C SER A 242 7.47 -0.33 -4.15
N LEU A 243 8.01 -0.06 -5.35
CA LEU A 243 9.11 -0.83 -5.92
C LEU A 243 10.39 -0.69 -5.10
N LEU A 244 10.77 0.55 -4.79
CA LEU A 244 11.96 0.83 -3.99
C LEU A 244 11.85 0.16 -2.60
N THR A 245 10.66 0.17 -2.01
CA THR A 245 10.38 -0.52 -0.74
C THR A 245 10.63 -2.02 -0.86
N LEU A 246 10.13 -2.67 -1.90
CA LEU A 246 10.34 -4.12 -2.11
C LEU A 246 11.83 -4.46 -2.29
N GLN A 247 12.51 -3.73 -3.18
CA GLN A 247 13.92 -3.95 -3.46
C GLN A 247 14.81 -3.72 -2.23
N THR A 248 14.51 -2.64 -1.48
CA THR A 248 15.20 -2.33 -0.23
C THR A 248 14.99 -3.41 0.82
N PHE A 249 13.77 -3.97 0.92
CA PHE A 249 13.48 -5.08 1.82
C PHE A 249 14.24 -6.35 1.44
N MET A 250 14.33 -6.67 0.17
CA MET A 250 15.09 -7.83 -0.29
C MET A 250 16.56 -7.70 0.12
N ARG A 251 17.15 -6.53 -0.07
CA ARG A 251 18.53 -6.26 0.30
C ARG A 251 18.74 -6.25 1.82
N LEU A 252 17.82 -5.67 2.56
CA LEU A 252 17.85 -5.68 4.03
C LEU A 252 17.76 -7.11 4.57
N LYS A 253 16.88 -7.93 4.01
CA LYS A 253 16.71 -9.35 4.38
C LYS A 253 18.00 -10.15 4.16
N GLU A 254 18.68 -9.91 3.05
CA GLU A 254 19.96 -10.54 2.73
C GLU A 254 21.06 -10.14 3.73
N LEU A 255 21.25 -8.84 3.96
CA LEU A 255 22.40 -8.32 4.72
C LEU A 255 22.24 -8.46 6.25
N TYR A 256 21.04 -8.36 6.79
CA TYR A 256 20.80 -8.31 8.24
C TYR A 256 20.13 -9.56 8.79
N PHE A 257 19.51 -10.39 7.94
CA PHE A 257 18.69 -11.52 8.39
C PHE A 257 19.06 -12.87 7.74
N ASN A 258 20.19 -12.95 7.05
CA ASN A 258 20.61 -14.17 6.33
C ASN A 258 19.44 -14.83 5.58
N GLY A 259 18.69 -14.01 4.84
CA GLY A 259 17.47 -14.40 4.16
C GLY A 259 16.20 -14.29 5.02
N ASN A 260 16.07 -14.98 6.13
CA ASN A 260 14.84 -14.96 6.95
C ASN A 260 15.07 -15.12 8.46
N LEU A 261 16.31 -15.34 8.89
CA LEU A 261 16.60 -15.64 10.29
C LEU A 261 16.19 -14.49 11.22
N GLY A 262 15.24 -14.73 12.12
CA GLY A 262 14.78 -13.75 13.10
C GLY A 262 13.88 -12.65 12.55
N LEU A 263 13.55 -12.65 11.25
CA LEU A 263 12.65 -11.63 10.66
C LEU A 263 11.21 -11.78 11.17
N GLN A 264 10.78 -13.01 11.46
CA GLN A 264 9.40 -13.32 11.91
C GLN A 264 8.97 -12.57 13.15
N LYS A 265 9.91 -12.18 14.05
CA LYS A 265 9.59 -11.41 15.27
C LYS A 265 9.03 -10.01 15.00
N PHE A 266 9.20 -9.48 13.78
CA PHE A 266 8.69 -8.17 13.36
C PHE A 266 7.36 -8.25 12.61
N GLN A 267 6.85 -9.46 12.41
CA GLN A 267 5.65 -9.71 11.63
C GLN A 267 4.41 -9.07 12.28
N GLY A 268 3.61 -8.37 11.47
CA GLY A 268 2.36 -7.73 11.88
C GLY A 268 2.53 -6.47 12.75
N ILE A 269 3.76 -5.94 12.87
CA ILE A 269 4.04 -4.73 13.64
C ILE A 269 4.15 -3.54 12.69
N LEU A 270 3.29 -2.54 12.90
CA LEU A 270 3.33 -1.27 12.18
C LEU A 270 4.03 -0.22 13.01
N TYR A 271 4.93 0.54 12.38
CA TYR A 271 5.66 1.62 13.04
C TYR A 271 4.70 2.69 13.61
N GLY A 272 4.92 3.05 14.86
CA GLY A 272 4.07 4.00 15.60
C GLY A 272 2.77 3.41 16.15
N LEU A 273 2.43 2.17 15.80
CA LEU A 273 1.26 1.44 16.29
C LEU A 273 1.67 0.12 16.96
N GLU A 274 2.89 0.09 17.54
CA GLU A 274 3.46 -1.07 18.21
C GLU A 274 2.70 -1.37 19.51
N VAL A 275 1.61 -2.09 19.47
CA VAL A 275 1.00 -2.73 20.63
C VAL A 275 1.44 -4.19 20.66
N ASN A 276 1.58 -4.76 21.86
CA ASN A 276 1.95 -6.16 22.02
C ASN A 276 1.16 -7.04 21.05
N PRO A 277 1.78 -8.01 20.36
CA PRO A 277 1.10 -8.84 19.41
C PRO A 277 -0.10 -9.49 20.08
N ILE A 278 -1.31 -9.15 19.59
CA ILE A 278 -2.50 -9.91 19.97
C ILE A 278 -2.37 -11.20 19.15
N ILE A 279 -1.96 -12.27 19.82
CA ILE A 279 -2.20 -13.62 19.30
C ILE A 279 -3.72 -13.72 19.22
N PRO A 280 -4.32 -13.87 18.02
CA PRO A 280 -5.76 -14.03 17.92
C PRO A 280 -6.12 -15.37 18.59
N THR A 281 -6.61 -15.33 19.80
CA THR A 281 -7.34 -16.47 20.34
C THR A 281 -8.68 -16.49 19.61
N LEU A 282 -8.72 -17.20 18.50
CA LEU A 282 -9.95 -17.58 17.83
C LEU A 282 -10.68 -18.52 18.77
N LYS A 283 -11.58 -17.97 19.57
CA LYS A 283 -12.59 -18.80 20.23
C LYS A 283 -13.64 -19.19 19.18
N PRO A 284 -13.94 -20.47 18.98
CA PRO A 284 -15.05 -20.89 18.15
C PRO A 284 -16.34 -20.29 18.76
N GLY A 285 -17.10 -19.50 18.00
CA GLY A 285 -18.43 -19.07 18.38
C GLY A 285 -18.74 -17.59 18.45
N ASN A 286 -17.79 -16.65 18.34
CA ASN A 286 -18.10 -15.22 18.25
C ASN A 286 -17.95 -14.71 16.82
N SER A 287 -19.07 -14.67 16.10
CA SER A 287 -19.18 -13.93 14.83
C SER A 287 -19.20 -12.42 15.13
N LEU A 288 -18.03 -11.80 15.29
CA LEU A 288 -17.88 -10.36 15.29
C LEU A 288 -17.71 -9.90 13.85
N LEU A 289 -18.70 -9.11 13.42
CA LEU A 289 -18.86 -8.44 12.14
C LEU A 289 -19.57 -9.26 11.07
N HIS A 290 -20.88 -9.13 11.06
CA HIS A 290 -21.65 -9.21 9.83
C HIS A 290 -21.21 -8.06 8.91
N ILE A 291 -20.24 -8.33 8.03
CA ILE A 291 -20.13 -7.58 6.79
C ILE A 291 -21.21 -8.24 5.92
N PRO A 292 -22.31 -7.53 5.56
CA PRO A 292 -23.23 -8.10 4.62
C PRO A 292 -22.44 -8.46 3.37
N ALA A 293 -22.58 -9.71 2.92
CA ALA A 293 -22.09 -10.10 1.62
C ALA A 293 -22.57 -9.06 0.61
N PRO A 294 -21.73 -8.63 -0.34
CA PRO A 294 -22.18 -7.72 -1.38
C PRO A 294 -23.38 -8.40 -2.05
N THR A 295 -24.54 -7.79 -1.91
CA THR A 295 -25.74 -8.21 -2.66
C THR A 295 -25.41 -8.00 -4.12
N PHE A 296 -25.16 -9.05 -4.84
CA PHE A 296 -25.06 -9.05 -6.29
C PHE A 296 -26.42 -8.60 -6.82
N CYS A 297 -26.58 -7.30 -7.06
CA CYS A 297 -27.64 -6.80 -7.89
C CYS A 297 -27.30 -7.25 -9.32
N GLY A 298 -28.09 -8.22 -9.82
CA GLY A 298 -27.84 -8.94 -11.05
C GLY A 298 -27.67 -7.98 -12.25
N LEU A 299 -26.47 -7.83 -12.71
CA LEU A 299 -26.21 -7.39 -14.06
C LEU A 299 -26.47 -8.59 -14.97
N ARG A 300 -27.58 -8.55 -15.70
CA ARG A 300 -27.84 -9.50 -16.79
C ARG A 300 -26.68 -9.41 -17.79
N PRO A 301 -26.21 -10.54 -18.32
CA PRO A 301 -25.21 -10.50 -19.37
C PRO A 301 -25.78 -9.75 -20.57
N VAL A 302 -25.09 -8.71 -21.02
CA VAL A 302 -25.35 -8.07 -22.32
C VAL A 302 -24.91 -9.06 -23.38
N VAL A 303 -25.87 -9.67 -24.04
CA VAL A 303 -25.63 -10.46 -25.26
C VAL A 303 -25.26 -9.46 -26.35
N LEU A 304 -24.00 -9.43 -26.74
CA LEU A 304 -23.57 -8.75 -27.96
C LEU A 304 -24.12 -9.54 -29.14
N MET A 305 -25.18 -9.04 -29.77
CA MET A 305 -25.59 -9.49 -31.09
C MET A 305 -24.55 -8.99 -32.13
N SER A 306 -23.96 -9.93 -32.85
CA SER A 306 -23.15 -9.69 -34.02
C SER A 306 -24.06 -9.14 -35.13
N PRO A 307 -23.66 -8.06 -35.83
CA PRO A 307 -24.31 -7.69 -37.09
C PRO A 307 -23.75 -8.56 -38.22
N TYR A 308 -24.67 -9.09 -39.01
CA TYR A 308 -24.37 -9.62 -40.35
C TYR A 308 -23.88 -8.50 -41.26
#